data_6af719f98858aebf61b29e92cbcfec65
#
_entry.id   6af719f98858aebf61b29e92cbcfec65
#
_cell.length_a   1.000
_cell.length_b   1.000
_cell.length_c   1.000
_cell.angle_alpha   90.00
_cell.angle_beta   90.00
_cell.angle_gamma   90.00
#
_symmetry.space_group_name_H-M   'P 1'
#
loop_
_entity.id
_entity.type
_entity.pdbx_description
1 polymer ?
#
loop_
_entity_poly.entity_id
_entity_poly.type
_entity_poly.pdbx_seq_one_letter_code
_entity_poly.pdbx_strand_id
1 'polypeptide(L)'
;MGCQRKYITDRYNFDTYIKPYWSDDFMANESVLFAGEEGSVSLLYTPRNGVSVRSCDLQTEYREGIDYLLSGKMLTRLAGSSMPYFTEEVLYPPEQTERSKAGKSPEKPWVMFGEGGWIAQHQVFVSYFHDDVWEGIIPEDQSEKLPRTLKKLESGEPLKLLFFGDSITTGVNASGRLGFAPFADPWPILVKKGLEKLSPRANISYTNTAVGGKKTLWGLETLEENVLAYHPDTVILAFGMNDRELTPEEHVAEIKELIERIQAALPEVEVVLVATMLPNAETFKFWAGQYLFEDAYRRLLLPKHPELALVPMTSVHAALLEKKHYRDMTGNNVNHPNDFLARAYAHSILRVMTGKEL
;
A
#
# COMPACT_ATOMS: atom_id res chain seq x y z
N MET A 1 -25.13 16.38 11.51
CA MET A 1 -25.47 15.08 10.91
C MET A 1 -25.53 15.09 9.36
N GLY A 2 -25.79 16.22 8.66
CA GLY A 2 -25.92 16.24 7.20
C GLY A 2 -24.64 16.16 6.38
N CYS A 3 -23.47 16.51 6.96
CA CYS A 3 -22.21 16.53 6.20
C CYS A 3 -21.53 15.15 6.10
N GLN A 4 -21.68 14.28 7.11
CA GLN A 4 -21.09 12.93 7.11
C GLN A 4 -21.64 12.01 6.01
N ARG A 5 -22.95 12.08 5.72
CA ARG A 5 -23.56 11.24 4.67
C ARG A 5 -23.06 11.52 3.26
N LYS A 6 -22.46 12.67 3.00
CA LYS A 6 -21.95 13.04 1.67
C LYS A 6 -20.72 12.24 1.24
N TYR A 7 -19.95 11.71 2.21
CA TYR A 7 -18.70 10.99 1.98
C TYR A 7 -18.83 9.47 2.09
N ILE A 8 -19.98 8.98 2.55
CA ILE A 8 -20.23 7.54 2.72
C ILE A 8 -21.10 7.09 1.55
N THR A 9 -20.48 6.43 0.59
CA THR A 9 -21.13 5.89 -0.61
C THR A 9 -21.01 4.36 -0.63
N ASP A 10 -21.84 3.71 -1.43
CA ASP A 10 -21.81 2.26 -1.64
C ASP A 10 -20.60 1.79 -2.43
N ARG A 11 -19.77 2.72 -2.87
CA ARG A 11 -18.59 2.45 -3.68
C ARG A 11 -17.43 3.33 -3.23
N TYR A 12 -16.27 2.88 -3.57
CA TYR A 12 -15.05 3.66 -3.55
C TYR A 12 -15.25 5.03 -4.24
N ASN A 13 -14.97 6.09 -3.50
CA ASN A 13 -14.97 7.45 -4.00
C ASN A 13 -13.52 7.93 -4.11
N PHE A 14 -13.04 8.12 -5.34
CA PHE A 14 -11.66 8.50 -5.59
C PHE A 14 -11.29 9.82 -4.92
N ASP A 15 -12.15 10.86 -5.03
CA ASP A 15 -11.84 12.20 -4.52
C ASP A 15 -11.64 12.25 -3.00
N THR A 16 -12.36 11.41 -2.27
CA THR A 16 -12.20 11.28 -0.83
C THR A 16 -11.04 10.33 -0.47
N TYR A 17 -10.91 9.24 -1.23
CA TYR A 17 -10.00 8.16 -0.95
C TYR A 17 -8.54 8.53 -1.22
N ILE A 18 -8.30 9.41 -2.20
CA ILE A 18 -6.94 9.79 -2.61
C ILE A 18 -6.34 10.90 -1.72
N LYS A 19 -7.11 11.48 -0.81
CA LYS A 19 -6.58 12.44 0.15
C LYS A 19 -5.66 11.73 1.15
N PRO A 20 -4.46 12.26 1.40
CA PRO A 20 -3.51 11.62 2.30
C PRO A 20 -4.05 11.57 3.74
N TYR A 21 -3.91 10.41 4.37
CA TYR A 21 -4.35 10.21 5.76
C TYR A 21 -3.58 11.09 6.76
N TRP A 22 -2.46 11.69 6.38
CA TRP A 22 -1.66 12.55 7.24
C TRP A 22 -2.04 14.04 7.17
N SER A 23 -2.86 14.47 6.22
CA SER A 23 -3.20 15.89 6.00
C SER A 23 -4.69 16.20 5.97
N ASP A 24 -5.57 15.20 5.84
CA ASP A 24 -7.03 15.40 5.87
C ASP A 24 -7.59 15.19 7.29
N ASP A 25 -8.65 15.88 7.63
CA ASP A 25 -9.41 15.71 8.89
C ASP A 25 -10.48 14.60 8.77
N PHE A 26 -10.59 13.97 7.60
CA PHE A 26 -11.52 12.88 7.33
C PHE A 26 -10.81 11.59 6.92
N MET A 27 -10.87 10.59 7.80
CA MET A 27 -10.45 9.23 7.47
C MET A 27 -11.56 8.49 6.74
N ALA A 28 -11.34 8.19 5.45
CA ALA A 28 -12.24 7.39 4.65
C ALA A 28 -11.83 5.91 4.66
N ASN A 29 -12.77 5.01 4.95
CA ASN A 29 -12.60 3.55 4.81
C ASN A 29 -11.27 3.02 5.39
N GLU A 30 -10.97 3.38 6.64
CA GLU A 30 -9.89 2.74 7.38
C GLU A 30 -10.23 1.28 7.60
N SER A 31 -9.40 0.36 7.12
CA SER A 31 -9.62 -1.07 7.31
C SER A 31 -9.17 -1.55 8.68
N VAL A 32 -10.00 -2.37 9.32
CA VAL A 32 -9.71 -3.07 10.58
C VAL A 32 -10.16 -4.52 10.50
N LEU A 33 -9.48 -5.41 11.23
CA LEU A 33 -9.81 -6.83 11.29
C LEU A 33 -9.87 -7.30 12.75
N PHE A 34 -11.06 -7.75 13.17
CA PHE A 34 -11.27 -8.21 14.54
C PHE A 34 -10.70 -9.62 14.77
N ALA A 35 -9.99 -9.76 15.88
CA ALA A 35 -9.50 -11.02 16.40
C ALA A 35 -10.34 -11.41 17.64
N GLY A 36 -11.07 -12.52 17.53
CA GLY A 36 -12.01 -12.96 18.57
C GLY A 36 -13.38 -12.28 18.47
N GLU A 37 -14.36 -12.95 19.07
CA GLU A 37 -15.78 -12.53 19.02
C GLU A 37 -16.01 -11.13 19.64
N GLU A 38 -15.33 -10.84 20.75
CA GLU A 38 -15.36 -9.54 21.43
C GLU A 38 -14.04 -8.78 21.26
N GLY A 39 -13.40 -8.97 20.09
CA GLY A 39 -12.13 -8.37 19.76
C GLY A 39 -12.20 -6.84 19.70
N SER A 40 -11.09 -6.20 20.04
CA SER A 40 -10.93 -4.76 19.93
C SER A 40 -9.84 -4.39 18.95
N VAL A 41 -10.03 -3.27 18.24
CA VAL A 41 -9.06 -2.71 17.29
C VAL A 41 -8.85 -1.22 17.57
N SER A 42 -7.62 -0.73 17.38
CA SER A 42 -7.33 0.70 17.48
C SER A 42 -7.49 1.35 16.10
N LEU A 43 -8.26 2.42 16.02
CA LEU A 43 -8.29 3.30 14.86
C LEU A 43 -7.02 4.14 14.82
N LEU A 44 -6.67 4.63 13.63
CA LEU A 44 -5.49 5.45 13.43
C LEU A 44 -5.56 6.75 14.22
N TYR A 45 -6.74 7.38 14.23
CA TYR A 45 -7.03 8.62 14.93
C TYR A 45 -8.25 8.49 15.86
N THR A 46 -8.41 9.46 16.74
CA THR A 46 -9.57 9.54 17.65
C THR A 46 -10.76 10.15 16.90
N PRO A 47 -11.85 9.39 16.68
CA PRO A 47 -13.03 9.92 15.98
C PRO A 47 -13.67 11.11 16.72
N ARG A 48 -13.98 12.16 15.97
CA ARG A 48 -14.79 13.28 16.39
C ARG A 48 -16.23 13.07 15.91
N ASN A 49 -17.21 13.13 16.81
CA ASN A 49 -18.64 13.00 16.47
C ASN A 49 -19.08 11.64 15.90
N GLY A 50 -18.48 10.56 16.37
CA GLY A 50 -18.84 9.19 15.98
C GLY A 50 -18.17 8.68 14.71
N VAL A 51 -18.51 7.47 14.36
CA VAL A 51 -17.94 6.74 13.22
C VAL A 51 -19.05 6.16 12.34
N SER A 52 -18.77 5.94 11.06
CA SER A 52 -19.51 5.03 10.21
C SER A 52 -18.71 3.75 10.04
N VAL A 53 -19.28 2.63 10.48
CA VAL A 53 -18.66 1.30 10.40
C VAL A 53 -19.43 0.48 9.39
N ARG A 54 -18.73 -0.05 8.37
CA ARG A 54 -19.36 -0.79 7.27
C ARG A 54 -18.62 -2.08 6.95
N SER A 55 -19.33 -3.03 6.35
CA SER A 55 -18.74 -4.22 5.72
C SER A 55 -17.72 -3.82 4.64
N CYS A 56 -16.84 -4.74 4.27
CA CYS A 56 -15.79 -4.50 3.25
C CYS A 56 -16.37 -4.06 1.90
N ASP A 57 -17.57 -4.48 1.55
CA ASP A 57 -18.30 -4.11 0.33
C ASP A 57 -19.12 -2.83 0.48
N LEU A 58 -19.09 -2.17 1.64
CA LEU A 58 -19.80 -0.95 2.02
C LEU A 58 -21.34 -1.06 2.02
N GLN A 59 -21.90 -2.26 1.88
CA GLN A 59 -23.36 -2.44 1.77
C GLN A 59 -24.03 -2.53 3.14
N THR A 60 -23.38 -3.11 4.15
CA THR A 60 -23.93 -3.26 5.50
C THR A 60 -23.34 -2.19 6.41
N GLU A 61 -24.20 -1.43 7.08
CA GLU A 61 -23.80 -0.46 8.11
C GLU A 61 -24.04 -1.07 9.49
N TYR A 62 -22.98 -1.13 10.30
CA TYR A 62 -23.01 -1.62 11.68
C TYR A 62 -23.36 -0.49 12.64
N ARG A 63 -24.00 -0.82 13.78
CA ARG A 63 -24.57 0.14 14.72
C ARG A 63 -23.86 0.10 16.05
N GLU A 64 -23.51 1.28 16.54
CA GLU A 64 -22.99 1.44 17.91
C GLU A 64 -24.04 1.01 18.95
N GLY A 65 -23.59 0.31 19.99
CA GLY A 65 -24.43 -0.26 21.04
C GLY A 65 -25.14 -1.57 20.67
N ILE A 66 -25.04 -2.01 19.40
CA ILE A 66 -25.59 -3.29 18.90
C ILE A 66 -24.46 -4.16 18.33
N ASP A 67 -23.69 -3.62 17.42
CA ASP A 67 -22.62 -4.34 16.74
C ASP A 67 -21.25 -4.06 17.36
N TYR A 68 -21.03 -2.85 17.84
CA TYR A 68 -19.77 -2.41 18.44
C TYR A 68 -19.96 -1.34 19.53
N LEU A 69 -18.90 -1.12 20.29
CA LEU A 69 -18.71 0.06 21.15
C LEU A 69 -17.50 0.84 20.69
N LEU A 70 -17.59 2.17 20.76
CA LEU A 70 -16.46 3.09 20.53
C LEU A 70 -16.07 3.78 21.82
N SER A 71 -14.79 3.70 22.20
CA SER A 71 -14.22 4.42 23.34
C SER A 71 -12.90 5.06 22.96
N GLY A 72 -12.88 6.39 22.83
CA GLY A 72 -11.76 7.09 22.21
C GLY A 72 -11.51 6.56 20.80
N LYS A 73 -10.33 6.02 20.53
CA LYS A 73 -10.01 5.36 19.24
C LYS A 73 -10.18 3.85 19.24
N MET A 74 -10.63 3.26 20.35
CA MET A 74 -10.81 1.82 20.47
C MET A 74 -12.21 1.41 20.03
N LEU A 75 -12.28 0.61 18.97
CA LEU A 75 -13.50 0.00 18.46
C LEU A 75 -13.54 -1.45 18.92
N THR A 76 -14.55 -1.80 19.72
CA THR A 76 -14.75 -3.16 20.27
C THR A 76 -15.98 -3.78 19.66
N ARG A 77 -15.84 -4.96 19.06
CA ARG A 77 -16.96 -5.76 18.55
C ARG A 77 -17.76 -6.33 19.73
N LEU A 78 -19.09 -6.29 19.64
CA LEU A 78 -19.96 -6.87 20.67
C LEU A 78 -20.28 -8.34 20.36
N ALA A 79 -20.48 -9.13 21.42
CA ALA A 79 -20.94 -10.51 21.30
C ALA A 79 -22.26 -10.58 20.52
N GLY A 80 -22.40 -11.57 19.64
CA GLY A 80 -23.58 -11.73 18.80
C GLY A 80 -23.73 -10.72 17.65
N SER A 81 -22.77 -9.79 17.46
CA SER A 81 -22.74 -8.88 16.31
C SER A 81 -22.60 -9.65 15.00
N SER A 82 -23.16 -9.11 13.92
CA SER A 82 -22.97 -9.61 12.57
C SER A 82 -21.65 -9.19 11.92
N MET A 83 -20.86 -8.36 12.57
CA MET A 83 -19.52 -7.95 12.09
C MET A 83 -18.62 -9.17 11.95
N PRO A 84 -17.87 -9.32 10.83
CA PRO A 84 -16.97 -10.45 10.66
C PRO A 84 -15.78 -10.34 11.64
N TYR A 85 -15.22 -11.50 11.98
CA TYR A 85 -14.00 -11.62 12.77
C TYR A 85 -13.31 -12.96 12.46
N PHE A 86 -12.05 -13.08 12.84
CA PHE A 86 -11.38 -14.37 12.89
C PHE A 86 -11.16 -14.80 14.33
N THR A 87 -11.34 -16.09 14.59
CA THR A 87 -10.95 -16.67 15.88
C THR A 87 -9.44 -16.76 16.00
N GLU A 88 -8.93 -16.86 17.23
CA GLU A 88 -7.48 -17.05 17.46
C GLU A 88 -6.95 -18.30 16.76
N GLU A 89 -7.75 -19.37 16.69
CA GLU A 89 -7.39 -20.62 16.00
C GLU A 89 -7.26 -20.44 14.48
N VAL A 90 -8.05 -19.54 13.87
CA VAL A 90 -7.91 -19.21 12.45
C VAL A 90 -6.70 -18.32 12.21
N LEU A 91 -6.44 -17.35 13.11
CA LEU A 91 -5.28 -16.46 13.02
C LEU A 91 -3.97 -17.22 13.23
N TYR A 92 -3.96 -18.17 14.16
CA TYR A 92 -2.79 -18.95 14.55
C TYR A 92 -3.14 -20.44 14.70
N PRO A 93 -3.32 -21.15 13.57
CA PRO A 93 -3.67 -22.55 13.64
C PRO A 93 -2.56 -23.38 14.28
N PRO A 94 -2.91 -24.39 15.12
CA PRO A 94 -1.92 -25.22 15.79
C PRO A 94 -1.16 -26.14 14.82
N GLU A 95 -1.77 -26.44 13.68
CA GLU A 95 -1.21 -27.30 12.63
C GLU A 95 -1.25 -26.58 11.27
N GLN A 96 -0.44 -27.08 10.33
CA GLN A 96 -0.42 -26.54 8.98
C GLN A 96 -1.77 -26.78 8.29
N THR A 97 -2.31 -25.71 7.71
CA THR A 97 -3.48 -25.74 6.86
C THR A 97 -3.15 -25.19 5.45
N GLU A 98 -4.07 -25.33 4.50
CA GLU A 98 -3.94 -24.68 3.18
C GLU A 98 -3.94 -23.14 3.29
N ARG A 99 -4.49 -22.60 4.41
CA ARG A 99 -4.59 -21.17 4.72
C ARG A 99 -3.63 -20.75 5.82
N SER A 100 -2.42 -21.33 5.84
CA SER A 100 -1.39 -20.93 6.80
C SER A 100 0.02 -20.90 6.19
N LYS A 101 0.89 -20.13 6.81
CA LYS A 101 2.33 -20.10 6.58
C LYS A 101 3.05 -20.35 7.89
N ALA A 102 4.25 -20.93 7.82
CA ALA A 102 5.04 -21.16 9.01
C ALA A 102 5.28 -19.87 9.79
N GLY A 103 5.00 -19.90 11.08
CA GLY A 103 5.28 -18.84 12.05
C GLY A 103 6.69 -18.91 12.61
N LYS A 104 7.14 -17.84 13.24
CA LYS A 104 8.46 -17.77 13.90
C LYS A 104 8.45 -18.29 15.33
N SER A 105 7.31 -18.21 16.01
CA SER A 105 7.19 -18.56 17.41
C SER A 105 6.67 -19.99 17.57
N PRO A 106 7.23 -20.79 18.51
CA PRO A 106 6.68 -22.09 18.88
C PRO A 106 5.23 -22.01 19.40
N GLU A 107 4.84 -20.91 20.04
CA GLU A 107 3.48 -20.67 20.53
C GLU A 107 2.50 -20.35 19.38
N LYS A 108 3.04 -19.87 18.24
CA LYS A 108 2.30 -19.57 17.01
C LYS A 108 2.99 -20.25 15.83
N PRO A 109 2.97 -21.59 15.75
CA PRO A 109 3.73 -22.32 14.75
C PRO A 109 3.26 -22.05 13.32
N TRP A 110 2.02 -21.63 13.18
CA TRP A 110 1.42 -21.26 11.92
C TRP A 110 0.70 -19.92 12.04
N VAL A 111 0.75 -19.13 10.98
CA VAL A 111 0.13 -17.83 10.86
C VAL A 111 -0.87 -17.88 9.70
N MET A 112 -2.06 -17.36 9.91
CA MET A 112 -3.11 -17.27 8.88
C MET A 112 -2.55 -16.68 7.57
N PHE A 113 -2.96 -17.26 6.46
CA PHE A 113 -2.64 -16.80 5.11
C PHE A 113 -3.82 -17.04 4.18
N GLY A 114 -4.09 -16.12 3.27
CA GLY A 114 -5.13 -16.35 2.27
C GLY A 114 -5.02 -15.39 1.09
N GLU A 115 -4.80 -15.92 -0.09
CA GLU A 115 -4.87 -15.14 -1.32
C GLU A 115 -6.33 -14.85 -1.73
N GLY A 116 -6.49 -13.88 -2.62
CA GLY A 116 -7.80 -13.43 -3.09
C GLY A 116 -8.52 -12.56 -2.08
N GLY A 117 -9.87 -12.58 -2.10
CA GLY A 117 -10.70 -11.69 -1.29
C GLY A 117 -11.03 -12.19 0.11
N TRP A 118 -10.58 -13.40 0.50
CA TRP A 118 -11.04 -14.03 1.75
C TRP A 118 -10.74 -13.20 3.00
N ILE A 119 -9.51 -12.69 3.14
CA ILE A 119 -9.15 -11.84 4.30
C ILE A 119 -9.85 -10.49 4.20
N ALA A 120 -9.83 -9.86 3.02
CA ALA A 120 -10.47 -8.57 2.80
C ALA A 120 -11.98 -8.60 3.12
N GLN A 121 -12.67 -9.71 2.81
CA GLN A 121 -14.10 -9.89 3.14
C GLN A 121 -14.37 -9.99 4.65
N HIS A 122 -13.36 -10.23 5.48
CA HIS A 122 -13.46 -10.20 6.94
C HIS A 122 -12.96 -8.87 7.54
N GLN A 123 -12.49 -7.94 6.73
CA GLN A 123 -12.18 -6.58 7.18
C GLN A 123 -13.46 -5.74 7.22
N VAL A 124 -13.46 -4.75 8.10
CA VAL A 124 -14.52 -3.76 8.25
C VAL A 124 -13.92 -2.41 7.92
N PHE A 125 -14.69 -1.53 7.30
CA PHE A 125 -14.26 -0.19 6.97
C PHE A 125 -14.87 0.84 7.91
N VAL A 126 -14.02 1.71 8.44
CA VAL A 126 -14.41 2.76 9.37
C VAL A 126 -14.09 4.12 8.77
N SER A 127 -15.11 4.99 8.71
CA SER A 127 -14.95 6.37 8.23
C SER A 127 -15.36 7.35 9.31
N TYR A 128 -14.56 8.39 9.52
CA TYR A 128 -14.78 9.35 10.59
C TYR A 128 -14.00 10.64 10.38
N PHE A 129 -14.43 11.70 11.06
CA PHE A 129 -13.64 12.93 11.21
C PHE A 129 -12.79 12.86 12.47
N HIS A 130 -11.64 13.51 12.48
CA HIS A 130 -10.72 13.63 13.61
C HIS A 130 -10.07 15.01 13.67
N ASP A 131 -9.47 15.31 14.83
CA ASP A 131 -8.64 16.51 15.03
C ASP A 131 -7.17 16.14 15.33
N ASP A 132 -6.86 14.83 15.33
CA ASP A 132 -5.52 14.33 15.59
C ASP A 132 -4.59 14.67 14.42
N VAL A 133 -3.32 14.93 14.73
CA VAL A 133 -2.25 15.18 13.77
C VAL A 133 -1.42 13.92 13.60
N TRP A 134 -1.04 13.62 12.36
CA TRP A 134 -0.11 12.53 12.07
C TRP A 134 1.30 12.86 12.57
N GLU A 135 1.86 11.98 13.40
CA GLU A 135 3.19 12.14 14.00
C GLU A 135 4.26 11.23 13.34
N GLY A 136 3.83 10.35 12.43
CA GLY A 136 4.74 9.47 11.72
C GLY A 136 5.41 10.13 10.52
N ILE A 137 6.16 9.34 9.77
CA ILE A 137 6.84 9.84 8.57
C ILE A 137 5.83 10.32 7.52
N ILE A 138 6.10 11.48 6.95
CA ILE A 138 5.51 11.98 5.70
C ILE A 138 6.62 11.96 4.66
N PRO A 139 6.45 11.33 3.49
CA PRO A 139 7.46 11.32 2.45
C PRO A 139 7.86 12.73 2.01
N GLU A 140 9.16 12.95 1.86
CA GLU A 140 9.69 14.24 1.42
C GLU A 140 9.34 14.50 -0.05
N ASP A 141 9.13 15.77 -0.37
CA ASP A 141 9.05 16.22 -1.76
C ASP A 141 10.40 16.01 -2.45
N GLN A 142 10.40 15.28 -3.55
CA GLN A 142 11.59 15.05 -4.40
C GLN A 142 11.27 15.37 -5.87
N SER A 143 10.31 16.23 -6.09
CA SER A 143 9.83 16.62 -7.43
C SER A 143 10.94 17.27 -8.28
N GLU A 144 11.93 17.90 -7.64
CA GLU A 144 13.10 18.46 -8.30
C GLU A 144 13.95 17.42 -9.04
N LYS A 145 13.81 16.14 -8.71
CA LYS A 145 14.47 15.01 -9.38
C LYS A 145 13.73 14.52 -10.63
N LEU A 146 12.53 15.04 -10.87
CA LEU A 146 11.63 14.62 -11.94
C LEU A 146 11.20 15.80 -12.86
N PRO A 147 12.14 16.66 -13.29
CA PRO A 147 11.81 17.89 -14.00
C PRO A 147 11.11 17.65 -15.35
N ARG A 148 11.47 16.55 -16.06
CA ARG A 148 10.85 16.21 -17.35
C ARG A 148 9.44 15.69 -17.17
N THR A 149 9.22 14.81 -16.18
CA THR A 149 7.91 14.30 -15.79
C THR A 149 6.96 15.46 -15.43
N LEU A 150 7.43 16.37 -14.54
CA LEU A 150 6.62 17.52 -14.14
C LEU A 150 6.31 18.45 -15.30
N LYS A 151 7.28 18.75 -16.16
CA LYS A 151 7.06 19.57 -17.34
C LYS A 151 5.96 18.99 -18.23
N LYS A 152 6.01 17.67 -18.51
CA LYS A 152 4.99 16.99 -19.33
C LYS A 152 3.60 17.00 -18.67
N LEU A 153 3.53 16.77 -17.36
CA LEU A 153 2.29 16.86 -16.60
C LEU A 153 1.66 18.27 -16.69
N GLU A 154 2.48 19.32 -16.58
CA GLU A 154 2.01 20.71 -16.60
C GLU A 154 1.67 21.20 -18.02
N SER A 155 2.44 20.81 -19.02
CA SER A 155 2.23 21.23 -20.42
C SER A 155 1.10 20.49 -21.11
N GLY A 156 0.77 19.26 -20.68
CA GLY A 156 -0.15 18.35 -21.36
C GLY A 156 0.51 17.56 -22.49
N GLU A 157 1.85 17.61 -22.59
CA GLU A 157 2.58 16.72 -23.49
C GLU A 157 2.37 15.25 -23.08
N PRO A 158 2.39 14.30 -24.04
CA PRO A 158 2.27 12.89 -23.71
C PRO A 158 3.35 12.41 -22.73
N LEU A 159 2.93 11.82 -21.62
CA LEU A 159 3.78 11.20 -20.62
C LEU A 159 3.58 9.69 -20.60
N LYS A 160 4.60 8.94 -20.92
CA LYS A 160 4.61 7.48 -20.82
C LYS A 160 5.08 7.07 -19.43
N LEU A 161 4.15 6.69 -18.57
CA LEU A 161 4.40 6.24 -17.19
C LEU A 161 4.35 4.72 -17.13
N LEU A 162 5.47 4.09 -16.78
CA LEU A 162 5.61 2.65 -16.68
C LEU A 162 5.87 2.21 -15.24
N PHE A 163 5.14 1.18 -14.80
CA PHE A 163 5.33 0.51 -13.51
C PHE A 163 5.98 -0.85 -13.74
N PHE A 164 7.08 -1.10 -13.03
CA PHE A 164 7.84 -2.34 -13.13
C PHE A 164 8.17 -2.88 -11.73
N GLY A 165 7.80 -4.12 -11.45
CA GLY A 165 7.94 -4.68 -10.11
C GLY A 165 7.32 -6.07 -9.97
N ASP A 166 6.91 -6.39 -8.75
CA ASP A 166 6.38 -7.69 -8.37
C ASP A 166 4.83 -7.70 -8.17
N SER A 167 4.31 -8.65 -7.38
CA SER A 167 2.88 -8.80 -7.09
C SER A 167 2.26 -7.56 -6.41
N ILE A 168 3.02 -6.83 -5.61
CA ILE A 168 2.56 -5.60 -4.97
C ILE A 168 2.26 -4.54 -6.04
N THR A 169 3.12 -4.44 -7.03
CA THR A 169 2.95 -3.52 -8.17
C THR A 169 1.86 -3.97 -9.13
N THR A 170 1.59 -5.27 -9.25
CA THR A 170 0.40 -5.73 -9.97
C THR A 170 -0.90 -5.37 -9.24
N GLY A 171 -0.83 -5.05 -7.96
CA GLY A 171 -1.99 -4.75 -7.09
C GLY A 171 -2.85 -5.97 -6.77
N VAL A 172 -2.22 -7.11 -6.53
CA VAL A 172 -2.85 -8.45 -6.51
C VAL A 172 -4.02 -8.58 -5.54
N ASN A 173 -4.03 -7.87 -4.40
CA ASN A 173 -5.08 -7.91 -3.39
C ASN A 173 -5.96 -6.64 -3.33
N ALA A 174 -5.87 -5.74 -4.32
CA ALA A 174 -6.81 -4.63 -4.44
C ALA A 174 -8.21 -5.16 -4.80
N SER A 175 -9.26 -4.66 -4.15
CA SER A 175 -10.63 -5.14 -4.33
C SER A 175 -11.11 -4.99 -5.79
N GLY A 176 -10.74 -3.91 -6.47
CA GLY A 176 -11.05 -3.70 -7.87
C GLY A 176 -10.39 -4.70 -8.81
N ARG A 177 -9.16 -5.13 -8.50
CA ARG A 177 -8.49 -6.19 -9.26
C ARG A 177 -9.11 -7.57 -9.00
N LEU A 178 -9.56 -7.81 -7.78
CA LEU A 178 -10.23 -9.06 -7.39
C LEU A 178 -11.70 -9.11 -7.83
N GLY A 179 -12.25 -8.01 -8.32
CA GLY A 179 -13.60 -7.92 -8.87
C GLY A 179 -14.72 -7.92 -7.83
N PHE A 180 -14.44 -7.46 -6.60
CA PHE A 180 -15.46 -7.28 -5.58
C PHE A 180 -15.52 -5.83 -5.04
N ALA A 181 -16.66 -5.44 -4.49
CA ALA A 181 -16.84 -4.11 -3.91
C ALA A 181 -15.87 -3.90 -2.70
N PRO A 182 -15.38 -2.66 -2.51
CA PRO A 182 -15.81 -1.42 -3.14
C PRO A 182 -15.15 -1.13 -4.49
N PHE A 183 -14.48 -2.08 -5.13
CA PHE A 183 -13.79 -1.96 -6.41
C PHE A 183 -12.69 -0.87 -6.38
N ALA A 184 -11.96 -0.75 -5.28
CA ALA A 184 -10.86 0.18 -5.16
C ALA A 184 -9.73 -0.18 -6.14
N ASP A 185 -9.24 0.82 -6.84
CA ASP A 185 -8.15 0.63 -7.79
C ASP A 185 -6.84 0.20 -7.10
N PRO A 186 -6.02 -0.63 -7.74
CA PRO A 186 -4.66 -0.88 -7.28
C PRO A 186 -3.82 0.40 -7.29
N TRP A 187 -2.81 0.47 -6.42
CA TRP A 187 -2.03 1.68 -6.22
C TRP A 187 -1.42 2.30 -7.51
N PRO A 188 -0.99 1.55 -8.55
CA PRO A 188 -0.48 2.18 -9.77
C PRO A 188 -1.55 2.96 -10.53
N ILE A 189 -2.80 2.49 -10.51
CA ILE A 189 -3.95 3.22 -11.08
C ILE A 189 -4.30 4.43 -10.21
N LEU A 190 -4.24 4.30 -8.89
CA LEU A 190 -4.44 5.45 -7.97
C LEU A 190 -3.40 6.54 -8.22
N VAL A 191 -2.13 6.19 -8.42
CA VAL A 191 -1.06 7.14 -8.79
C VAL A 191 -1.39 7.86 -10.09
N LYS A 192 -1.72 7.11 -11.16
CA LYS A 192 -2.10 7.73 -12.44
C LYS A 192 -3.24 8.73 -12.27
N LYS A 193 -4.34 8.31 -11.64
CA LYS A 193 -5.51 9.17 -11.39
C LYS A 193 -5.17 10.38 -10.51
N GLY A 194 -4.30 10.19 -9.52
CA GLY A 194 -3.82 11.27 -8.66
C GLY A 194 -3.00 12.31 -9.43
N LEU A 195 -2.09 11.89 -10.30
CA LEU A 195 -1.33 12.78 -11.17
C LEU A 195 -2.25 13.56 -12.13
N GLU A 196 -3.26 12.90 -12.70
CA GLU A 196 -4.27 13.55 -13.57
C GLU A 196 -5.11 14.58 -12.80
N LYS A 197 -5.44 14.30 -11.53
CA LYS A 197 -6.16 15.23 -10.67
C LYS A 197 -5.31 16.45 -10.28
N LEU A 198 -4.03 16.23 -9.93
CA LEU A 198 -3.08 17.29 -9.59
C LEU A 198 -2.70 18.16 -10.81
N SER A 199 -2.75 17.58 -12.00
CA SER A 199 -2.39 18.20 -13.27
C SER A 199 -3.50 17.97 -14.30
N PRO A 200 -4.55 18.79 -14.35
CA PRO A 200 -5.73 18.56 -15.20
C PRO A 200 -5.45 18.54 -16.71
N ARG A 201 -4.26 19.00 -17.13
CA ARG A 201 -3.80 18.90 -18.52
C ARG A 201 -3.01 17.64 -18.82
N ALA A 202 -2.69 16.84 -17.80
CA ALA A 202 -1.85 15.65 -17.95
C ALA A 202 -2.43 14.68 -18.99
N ASN A 203 -1.56 14.19 -19.86
CA ASN A 203 -1.88 13.20 -20.89
C ASN A 203 -1.01 11.95 -20.63
N ILE A 204 -1.50 11.05 -19.77
CA ILE A 204 -0.70 9.93 -19.25
C ILE A 204 -1.06 8.62 -19.95
N SER A 205 -0.07 8.06 -20.69
CA SER A 205 -0.09 6.67 -21.13
C SER A 205 0.42 5.78 -19.99
N TYR A 206 -0.46 4.92 -19.49
CA TYR A 206 -0.16 4.01 -18.37
C TYR A 206 0.23 2.62 -18.89
N THR A 207 1.35 2.11 -18.40
CA THR A 207 1.81 0.74 -18.64
C THR A 207 2.23 0.10 -17.32
N ASN A 208 1.80 -1.14 -17.07
CA ASN A 208 2.24 -1.92 -15.91
C ASN A 208 2.70 -3.29 -16.38
N THR A 209 4.01 -3.53 -16.32
CA THR A 209 4.66 -4.77 -16.74
C THR A 209 5.10 -5.62 -15.53
N ALA A 210 4.65 -5.27 -14.33
CA ALA A 210 4.94 -6.03 -13.12
C ALA A 210 4.37 -7.45 -13.18
N VAL A 211 5.09 -8.42 -12.61
CA VAL A 211 4.70 -9.83 -12.58
C VAL A 211 4.82 -10.40 -11.17
N GLY A 212 3.76 -11.04 -10.69
CA GLY A 212 3.72 -11.63 -9.35
C GLY A 212 4.83 -12.65 -9.08
N GLY A 213 5.42 -12.60 -7.86
CA GLY A 213 6.45 -13.53 -7.42
C GLY A 213 7.86 -13.27 -8.00
N LYS A 214 8.03 -12.22 -8.82
CA LYS A 214 9.31 -11.93 -9.46
C LYS A 214 10.27 -11.19 -8.55
N LYS A 215 11.57 -11.49 -8.70
CA LYS A 215 12.71 -10.86 -8.03
C LYS A 215 13.34 -9.79 -8.93
N THR A 216 14.20 -8.97 -8.38
CA THR A 216 14.98 -7.95 -9.14
C THR A 216 15.80 -8.59 -10.26
N LEU A 217 16.40 -9.76 -10.04
CA LEU A 217 17.13 -10.51 -11.07
C LEU A 217 16.27 -10.80 -12.31
N TRP A 218 15.01 -11.20 -12.13
CA TRP A 218 14.09 -11.36 -13.27
C TRP A 218 13.87 -10.02 -14.01
N GLY A 219 13.82 -8.91 -13.27
CA GLY A 219 13.75 -7.59 -13.88
C GLY A 219 14.95 -7.29 -14.78
N LEU A 220 16.15 -7.67 -14.36
CA LEU A 220 17.38 -7.57 -15.17
C LEU A 220 17.33 -8.45 -16.42
N GLU A 221 16.86 -9.69 -16.30
CA GLU A 221 16.77 -10.66 -17.39
C GLU A 221 15.76 -10.23 -18.47
N THR A 222 14.69 -9.55 -18.08
CA THR A 222 13.55 -9.19 -18.95
C THR A 222 13.42 -7.69 -19.21
N LEU A 223 14.47 -6.92 -18.92
CA LEU A 223 14.48 -5.46 -19.00
C LEU A 223 14.11 -4.96 -20.41
N GLU A 224 14.63 -5.60 -21.45
CA GLU A 224 14.37 -5.19 -22.83
C GLU A 224 12.87 -5.23 -23.16
N GLU A 225 12.23 -6.36 -22.89
CA GLU A 225 10.82 -6.58 -23.25
C GLU A 225 9.83 -5.88 -22.32
N ASN A 226 10.19 -5.68 -21.02
CA ASN A 226 9.27 -5.15 -20.02
C ASN A 226 9.45 -3.65 -19.73
N VAL A 227 10.55 -3.04 -20.14
CA VAL A 227 10.79 -1.60 -19.94
C VAL A 227 11.24 -0.92 -21.23
N LEU A 228 12.36 -1.36 -21.83
CA LEU A 228 13.00 -0.60 -22.91
C LEU A 228 12.15 -0.55 -24.18
N ALA A 229 11.46 -1.63 -24.53
CA ALA A 229 10.57 -1.69 -25.69
C ALA A 229 9.40 -0.69 -25.64
N TYR A 230 9.04 -0.18 -24.43
CA TYR A 230 7.96 0.80 -24.27
C TYR A 230 8.44 2.25 -24.42
N HIS A 231 9.76 2.49 -24.38
CA HIS A 231 10.34 3.83 -24.36
C HIS A 231 9.64 4.77 -23.35
N PRO A 232 9.58 4.42 -22.05
CA PRO A 232 8.92 5.24 -21.05
C PRO A 232 9.66 6.56 -20.81
N ASP A 233 8.91 7.59 -20.41
CA ASP A 233 9.48 8.83 -19.90
C ASP A 233 9.81 8.73 -18.41
N THR A 234 8.97 7.98 -17.68
CA THR A 234 9.12 7.75 -16.25
C THR A 234 8.91 6.29 -15.92
N VAL A 235 9.83 5.70 -15.17
CA VAL A 235 9.73 4.34 -14.64
C VAL A 235 9.54 4.39 -13.14
N ILE A 236 8.46 3.78 -12.65
CA ILE A 236 8.28 3.49 -11.22
C ILE A 236 8.73 2.05 -10.99
N LEU A 237 9.88 1.90 -10.33
CA LEU A 237 10.57 0.65 -10.08
C LEU A 237 10.29 0.18 -8.65
N ALA A 238 9.65 -0.99 -8.48
CA ALA A 238 9.18 -1.46 -7.18
C ALA A 238 9.35 -2.98 -7.01
N PHE A 239 10.58 -3.40 -6.76
CA PHE A 239 10.96 -4.76 -6.35
C PHE A 239 11.39 -4.80 -4.89
N GLY A 240 11.66 -6.01 -4.37
CA GLY A 240 12.27 -6.22 -3.06
C GLY A 240 11.54 -7.24 -2.19
N MET A 241 10.22 -7.40 -2.32
CA MET A 241 9.47 -8.33 -1.48
C MET A 241 9.92 -9.79 -1.66
N ASN A 242 10.28 -10.17 -2.87
CA ASN A 242 10.69 -11.53 -3.22
C ASN A 242 12.22 -11.73 -3.16
N ASP A 243 12.98 -10.67 -2.94
CA ASP A 243 14.46 -10.66 -2.86
C ASP A 243 14.99 -10.97 -1.47
N ARG A 244 14.15 -11.53 -0.60
CA ARG A 244 14.38 -11.78 0.83
C ARG A 244 15.62 -12.63 1.15
N GLU A 245 16.15 -13.36 0.19
CA GLU A 245 17.33 -14.22 0.34
C GLU A 245 18.63 -13.45 0.08
N LEU A 246 18.53 -12.24 -0.50
CA LEU A 246 19.67 -11.37 -0.76
C LEU A 246 20.05 -10.59 0.50
N THR A 247 21.34 -10.33 0.65
CA THR A 247 21.82 -9.29 1.55
C THR A 247 21.38 -7.91 1.03
N PRO A 248 21.33 -6.89 1.88
CA PRO A 248 21.03 -5.52 1.43
C PRO A 248 21.98 -5.03 0.35
N GLU A 249 23.26 -5.38 0.43
CA GLU A 249 24.30 -5.02 -0.53
C GLU A 249 24.08 -5.68 -1.89
N GLU A 250 23.74 -6.97 -1.91
CA GLU A 250 23.42 -7.71 -3.14
C GLU A 250 22.17 -7.16 -3.80
N HIS A 251 21.10 -6.91 -3.03
CA HIS A 251 19.89 -6.32 -3.56
C HIS A 251 20.10 -4.92 -4.15
N VAL A 252 20.87 -4.07 -3.44
CA VAL A 252 21.24 -2.74 -3.96
C VAL A 252 22.07 -2.86 -5.24
N ALA A 253 22.95 -3.84 -5.36
CA ALA A 253 23.73 -4.05 -6.57
C ALA A 253 22.85 -4.40 -7.76
N GLU A 254 21.85 -5.29 -7.60
CA GLU A 254 20.90 -5.64 -8.66
C GLU A 254 20.01 -4.44 -9.05
N ILE A 255 19.47 -3.68 -8.07
CA ILE A 255 18.68 -2.48 -8.34
C ILE A 255 19.51 -1.42 -9.05
N LYS A 256 20.76 -1.21 -8.63
CA LYS A 256 21.69 -0.29 -9.27
C LYS A 256 21.93 -0.66 -10.73
N GLU A 257 22.26 -1.94 -11.00
CA GLU A 257 22.46 -2.43 -12.37
C GLU A 257 21.22 -2.20 -13.24
N LEU A 258 20.03 -2.48 -12.69
CA LEU A 258 18.76 -2.28 -13.38
C LEU A 258 18.57 -0.81 -13.79
N ILE A 259 18.79 0.12 -12.84
CA ILE A 259 18.69 1.57 -13.08
C ILE A 259 19.71 2.03 -14.12
N GLU A 260 20.98 1.64 -13.96
CA GLU A 260 22.06 2.03 -14.88
C GLU A 260 21.80 1.55 -16.33
N ARG A 261 21.27 0.33 -16.47
CA ARG A 261 20.91 -0.20 -17.80
C ARG A 261 19.72 0.54 -18.42
N ILE A 262 18.71 0.90 -17.62
CA ILE A 262 17.58 1.73 -18.05
C ILE A 262 18.08 3.10 -18.54
N GLN A 263 18.88 3.79 -17.72
CA GLN A 263 19.39 5.13 -18.04
C GLN A 263 20.39 5.13 -19.21
N ALA A 264 21.18 4.07 -19.35
CA ALA A 264 22.09 3.94 -20.50
C ALA A 264 21.35 3.78 -21.83
N ALA A 265 20.24 3.03 -21.84
CA ALA A 265 19.41 2.83 -23.03
C ALA A 265 18.46 4.01 -23.30
N LEU A 266 17.98 4.66 -22.24
CA LEU A 266 17.02 5.77 -22.26
C LEU A 266 17.56 6.95 -21.45
N PRO A 267 18.47 7.79 -22.01
CA PRO A 267 19.18 8.81 -21.22
C PRO A 267 18.29 9.92 -20.64
N GLU A 268 17.07 10.07 -21.14
CA GLU A 268 16.11 11.06 -20.65
C GLU A 268 15.07 10.51 -19.67
N VAL A 269 15.09 9.20 -19.40
CA VAL A 269 14.15 8.56 -18.49
C VAL A 269 14.36 9.04 -17.05
N GLU A 270 13.28 9.27 -16.34
CA GLU A 270 13.32 9.54 -14.90
C GLU A 270 12.84 8.33 -14.12
N VAL A 271 13.54 7.99 -13.04
CA VAL A 271 13.28 6.77 -12.27
C VAL A 271 12.84 7.14 -10.85
N VAL A 272 11.71 6.58 -10.45
CA VAL A 272 11.20 6.61 -9.08
C VAL A 272 11.36 5.22 -8.48
N LEU A 273 12.25 5.09 -7.51
CA LEU A 273 12.47 3.85 -6.78
C LEU A 273 11.51 3.77 -5.59
N VAL A 274 10.74 2.69 -5.51
CA VAL A 274 9.80 2.46 -4.40
C VAL A 274 10.35 1.35 -3.52
N ALA A 275 10.68 1.67 -2.26
CA ALA A 275 11.03 0.65 -1.28
C ALA A 275 9.82 -0.23 -0.99
N THR A 276 10.05 -1.53 -0.71
CA THR A 276 8.94 -2.45 -0.46
C THR A 276 8.30 -2.22 0.91
N MET A 277 7.02 -2.54 1.05
CA MET A 277 6.38 -2.62 2.37
C MET A 277 7.04 -3.71 3.23
N LEU A 278 6.84 -3.66 4.54
CA LEU A 278 7.27 -4.73 5.43
C LEU A 278 6.41 -5.99 5.23
N PRO A 279 7.01 -7.18 5.17
CA PRO A 279 6.25 -8.43 5.31
C PRO A 279 5.75 -8.61 6.75
N ASN A 280 4.86 -9.58 6.98
CA ASN A 280 4.40 -9.91 8.33
C ASN A 280 5.55 -10.46 9.19
N ALA A 281 5.88 -9.76 10.27
CA ALA A 281 6.98 -10.10 11.17
C ALA A 281 6.79 -11.44 11.90
N GLU A 282 5.58 -11.96 12.01
CA GLU A 282 5.28 -13.26 12.63
C GLU A 282 5.59 -14.45 11.72
N THR A 283 5.79 -14.22 10.39
CA THR A 283 6.02 -15.29 9.43
C THR A 283 7.49 -15.73 9.36
N PHE A 284 7.71 -17.03 9.38
CA PHE A 284 9.01 -17.61 9.05
C PHE A 284 9.26 -17.54 7.53
N LYS A 285 10.47 -17.23 7.10
CA LYS A 285 10.92 -17.09 5.71
C LYS A 285 10.42 -15.84 4.95
N PHE A 286 9.29 -15.22 5.30
CA PHE A 286 8.89 -13.98 4.65
C PHE A 286 9.53 -12.75 5.29
N TRP A 287 9.67 -12.71 6.59
CA TRP A 287 10.45 -11.69 7.27
C TRP A 287 11.93 -12.08 7.25
N ALA A 288 12.69 -11.50 6.34
CA ALA A 288 14.13 -11.74 6.19
C ALA A 288 14.87 -10.39 6.01
N GLY A 289 15.56 -10.15 4.89
CA GLY A 289 16.36 -8.93 4.67
C GLY A 289 15.59 -7.69 4.21
N GLN A 290 14.35 -7.80 3.77
CA GLN A 290 13.62 -6.73 3.08
C GLN A 290 13.48 -5.43 3.90
N TYR A 291 13.37 -5.53 5.23
CA TYR A 291 13.25 -4.37 6.12
C TYR A 291 14.52 -3.50 6.16
N LEU A 292 15.63 -4.00 5.62
CA LEU A 292 16.91 -3.28 5.54
C LEU A 292 17.14 -2.62 4.18
N PHE A 293 16.36 -2.94 3.15
CA PHE A 293 16.62 -2.50 1.79
C PHE A 293 16.49 -0.98 1.62
N GLU A 294 15.49 -0.36 2.25
CA GLU A 294 15.32 1.10 2.18
C GLU A 294 16.52 1.84 2.79
N ASP A 295 17.01 1.40 3.95
CA ASP A 295 18.21 1.98 4.56
C ASP A 295 19.45 1.78 3.66
N ALA A 296 19.59 0.59 3.08
CA ALA A 296 20.66 0.31 2.13
C ALA A 296 20.59 1.20 0.86
N TYR A 297 19.40 1.48 0.33
CA TYR A 297 19.23 2.45 -0.76
C TYR A 297 19.75 3.83 -0.35
N ARG A 298 19.39 4.31 0.84
CA ARG A 298 19.84 5.61 1.34
C ARG A 298 21.37 5.69 1.51
N ARG A 299 22.00 4.62 1.99
CA ARG A 299 23.43 4.59 2.29
C ARG A 299 24.31 4.26 1.07
N LEU A 300 23.87 3.37 0.21
CA LEU A 300 24.73 2.76 -0.81
C LEU A 300 24.39 3.20 -2.24
N LEU A 301 23.12 3.52 -2.52
CA LEU A 301 22.65 3.86 -3.85
C LEU A 301 22.54 5.38 -4.06
N LEU A 302 21.72 6.06 -3.26
CA LEU A 302 21.42 7.49 -3.48
C LEU A 302 22.64 8.42 -3.46
N PRO A 303 23.72 8.17 -2.67
CA PRO A 303 24.92 9.02 -2.76
C PRO A 303 25.62 8.98 -4.11
N LYS A 304 25.39 7.92 -4.91
CA LYS A 304 25.95 7.71 -6.24
C LYS A 304 24.97 8.07 -7.36
N HIS A 305 23.68 8.08 -7.04
CA HIS A 305 22.57 8.37 -7.93
C HIS A 305 21.65 9.42 -7.31
N PRO A 306 22.12 10.68 -7.13
CA PRO A 306 21.34 11.74 -6.49
C PRO A 306 20.10 12.15 -7.29
N GLU A 307 20.04 11.80 -8.56
CA GLU A 307 18.90 12.02 -9.46
C GLU A 307 17.72 11.11 -9.19
N LEU A 308 17.89 10.03 -8.42
CA LEU A 308 16.81 9.10 -8.12
C LEU A 308 15.86 9.65 -7.06
N ALA A 309 14.56 9.58 -7.32
CA ALA A 309 13.54 9.81 -6.30
C ALA A 309 13.25 8.49 -5.56
N LEU A 310 13.27 8.53 -4.22
CA LEU A 310 12.99 7.35 -3.36
C LEU A 310 11.68 7.53 -2.62
N VAL A 311 10.76 6.59 -2.82
CA VAL A 311 9.52 6.46 -2.04
C VAL A 311 9.76 5.53 -0.85
N PRO A 312 9.70 6.03 0.40
CA PRO A 312 10.13 5.29 1.59
C PRO A 312 9.01 4.38 2.16
N MET A 313 8.50 3.45 1.37
CA MET A 313 7.34 2.64 1.78
C MET A 313 7.62 1.69 2.95
N THR A 314 8.88 1.26 3.15
CA THR A 314 9.26 0.49 4.35
C THR A 314 9.05 1.32 5.61
N SER A 315 9.54 2.56 5.61
CA SER A 315 9.39 3.50 6.74
C SER A 315 7.93 3.94 6.95
N VAL A 316 7.20 4.20 5.87
CA VAL A 316 5.76 4.54 5.92
C VAL A 316 4.96 3.40 6.54
N HIS A 317 5.18 2.16 6.10
CA HIS A 317 4.49 1.00 6.65
C HIS A 317 4.90 0.73 8.11
N ALA A 318 6.18 0.93 8.47
CA ALA A 318 6.63 0.82 9.85
C ALA A 318 5.90 1.80 10.77
N ALA A 319 5.78 3.06 10.38
CA ALA A 319 5.05 4.08 11.15
C ALA A 319 3.54 3.74 11.30
N LEU A 320 2.92 3.18 10.27
CA LEU A 320 1.53 2.70 10.37
C LEU A 320 1.41 1.51 11.32
N LEU A 321 2.39 0.60 11.34
CA LEU A 321 2.41 -0.57 12.24
C LEU A 321 2.59 -0.20 13.73
N GLU A 322 3.07 0.99 14.05
CA GLU A 322 3.07 1.51 15.44
C GLU A 322 1.65 1.82 15.96
N LYS A 323 0.69 2.00 15.06
CA LYS A 323 -0.69 2.40 15.38
C LYS A 323 -1.71 1.31 15.05
N LYS A 324 -1.41 0.41 14.10
CA LYS A 324 -2.32 -0.61 13.55
C LYS A 324 -1.69 -1.99 13.53
N HIS A 325 -2.52 -3.02 13.57
CA HIS A 325 -2.05 -4.39 13.35
C HIS A 325 -1.77 -4.65 11.86
N TYR A 326 -0.82 -5.54 11.58
CA TYR A 326 -0.49 -5.95 10.22
C TYR A 326 -1.74 -6.44 9.45
N ARG A 327 -2.60 -7.23 10.12
CA ARG A 327 -3.83 -7.78 9.54
C ARG A 327 -4.86 -6.74 9.12
N ASP A 328 -4.77 -5.51 9.63
CA ASP A 328 -5.66 -4.40 9.25
C ASP A 328 -5.29 -3.82 7.88
N MET A 329 -4.05 -4.01 7.43
CA MET A 329 -3.47 -3.34 6.28
C MET A 329 -3.09 -4.30 5.14
N THR A 330 -3.42 -5.57 5.27
CA THR A 330 -3.01 -6.61 4.32
C THR A 330 -4.20 -7.33 3.70
N GLY A 331 -4.04 -7.78 2.46
CA GLY A 331 -5.00 -8.60 1.78
C GLY A 331 -4.76 -10.11 1.91
N ASN A 332 -3.54 -10.53 2.31
CA ASN A 332 -3.18 -11.95 2.45
C ASN A 332 -2.52 -12.33 3.78
N ASN A 333 -2.34 -11.37 4.70
CA ASN A 333 -1.69 -11.46 6.00
C ASN A 333 -0.19 -11.84 5.98
N VAL A 334 0.47 -11.75 4.85
CA VAL A 334 1.89 -12.10 4.72
C VAL A 334 2.72 -11.00 4.06
N ASN A 335 2.32 -10.50 2.89
CA ASN A 335 3.16 -9.61 2.10
C ASN A 335 2.43 -8.76 1.04
N HIS A 336 1.12 -8.81 0.96
CA HIS A 336 0.37 -8.00 0.00
C HIS A 336 -0.47 -6.93 0.70
N PRO A 337 -0.48 -5.68 0.20
CA PRO A 337 -1.33 -4.62 0.75
C PRO A 337 -2.80 -4.89 0.43
N ASN A 338 -3.70 -4.47 1.34
CA ASN A 338 -5.11 -4.31 1.03
C ASN A 338 -5.38 -2.91 0.43
N ASP A 339 -6.65 -2.55 0.24
CA ASP A 339 -7.03 -1.24 -0.30
C ASP A 339 -6.51 -0.07 0.53
N PHE A 340 -6.46 -0.19 1.87
CA PHE A 340 -5.97 0.87 2.75
C PHE A 340 -4.45 1.12 2.56
N LEU A 341 -3.64 0.07 2.59
CA LEU A 341 -2.20 0.22 2.39
C LEU A 341 -1.84 0.52 0.92
N ALA A 342 -2.62 0.02 -0.05
CA ALA A 342 -2.47 0.39 -1.45
C ALA A 342 -2.68 1.91 -1.65
N ARG A 343 -3.64 2.50 -0.91
CA ARG A 343 -3.83 3.95 -0.88
C ARG A 343 -2.62 4.69 -0.30
N ALA A 344 -2.03 4.17 0.78
CA ALA A 344 -0.82 4.75 1.37
C ALA A 344 0.38 4.75 0.39
N TYR A 345 0.52 3.70 -0.44
CA TYR A 345 1.48 3.70 -1.57
C TYR A 345 1.23 4.87 -2.52
N ALA A 346 -0.02 5.05 -2.95
CA ALA A 346 -0.35 6.12 -3.89
C ALA A 346 -0.08 7.51 -3.29
N HIS A 347 -0.48 7.76 -2.03
CA HIS A 347 -0.20 9.02 -1.34
C HIS A 347 1.31 9.31 -1.29
N SER A 348 2.11 8.30 -0.91
CA SER A 348 3.57 8.43 -0.78
C SER A 348 4.22 8.74 -2.12
N ILE A 349 3.83 8.04 -3.19
CA ILE A 349 4.37 8.25 -4.53
C ILE A 349 3.99 9.62 -5.07
N LEU A 350 2.72 10.03 -4.94
CA LEU A 350 2.26 11.35 -5.37
C LEU A 350 3.00 12.48 -4.65
N ARG A 351 3.20 12.36 -3.33
CA ARG A 351 3.94 13.33 -2.53
C ARG A 351 5.40 13.45 -2.98
N VAL A 352 6.09 12.32 -3.17
CA VAL A 352 7.48 12.29 -3.65
C VAL A 352 7.60 12.88 -5.05
N MET A 353 6.68 12.53 -5.97
CA MET A 353 6.76 12.95 -7.37
C MET A 353 6.38 14.41 -7.61
N THR A 354 5.51 14.98 -6.79
CA THR A 354 4.90 16.30 -7.10
C THR A 354 5.05 17.34 -6.00
N GLY A 355 5.43 16.95 -4.79
CA GLY A 355 5.42 17.80 -3.61
C GLY A 355 4.03 18.27 -3.18
N LYS A 356 2.99 17.87 -3.90
CA LYS A 356 1.60 18.32 -3.69
C LYS A 356 0.80 17.26 -2.93
N GLU A 357 -0.24 17.72 -2.28
CA GLU A 357 -1.27 16.90 -1.63
C GLU A 357 -2.63 17.12 -2.31
N LEU A 358 -3.46 16.08 -2.33
CA LEU A 358 -4.78 16.08 -2.97
C LEU A 358 -5.90 16.48 -2.01
#